data_9dfe0efbf8c945ed652c933c395f6e11
#
_entry.id   9dfe0efbf8c945ed652c933c395f6e11
#
_cell.length_a   1.000
_cell.length_b   1.000
_cell.length_c   1.000
_cell.angle_alpha   90.00
_cell.angle_beta   90.00
_cell.angle_gamma   90.00
#
_symmetry.space_group_name_H-M   'P 1'
#
loop_
_entity.id
_entity.type
_entity.pdbx_description
1 polymer ?
#
loop_
_entity_poly.entity_id
_entity_poly.type
_entity_poly.pdbx_seq_one_letter_code
_entity_poly.pdbx_strand_id
1 'polypeptide(L)'
;GTNFMSHFIETIANDNRNRLLRAAVEVFMEEGYGASMDRIASRAGMARQTLYNHFACKNDLFSEVAHMTASAILVSLEGDAENIREHLLRFGTILRQKSLCTEGLAMFRGLSAEAHRFPDLALAVLEKGPEQTARRLTEFLALAMDEGTLMRDDPRFVAEMLISMLDGFDRTRGLLG
;
A
#
# COMPACT_ATOMS: atom_id res chain seq x y z
N GLY A 1 -5.02 -27.40 -24.33
CA GLY A 1 -5.64 -27.75 -23.03
C GLY A 1 -4.86 -27.27 -21.82
N THR A 2 -3.56 -26.98 -21.95
CA THR A 2 -2.66 -26.63 -20.83
C THR A 2 -2.81 -25.17 -20.36
N ASN A 3 -3.23 -24.29 -21.24
CA ASN A 3 -3.26 -22.85 -20.97
C ASN A 3 -4.48 -22.39 -20.13
N PHE A 4 -5.64 -23.06 -20.28
CA PHE A 4 -6.85 -22.70 -19.54
C PHE A 4 -6.77 -23.10 -18.06
N MET A 5 -6.24 -24.27 -17.76
CA MET A 5 -6.13 -24.77 -16.38
C MET A 5 -5.08 -23.96 -15.58
N SER A 6 -3.95 -23.58 -16.19
CA SER A 6 -2.95 -22.71 -15.55
C SER A 6 -3.54 -21.34 -15.22
N HIS A 7 -4.25 -20.72 -16.15
CA HIS A 7 -4.89 -19.41 -15.92
C HIS A 7 -5.99 -19.46 -14.85
N PHE A 8 -6.76 -20.56 -14.82
CA PHE A 8 -7.80 -20.77 -13.80
C PHE A 8 -7.20 -20.96 -12.38
N ILE A 9 -6.10 -21.71 -12.26
CA ILE A 9 -5.38 -21.90 -10.99
C ILE A 9 -4.77 -20.59 -10.50
N GLU A 10 -4.17 -19.79 -11.39
CA GLU A 10 -3.65 -18.45 -11.07
C GLU A 10 -4.75 -17.49 -10.62
N THR A 11 -5.91 -17.54 -11.26
CA THR A 11 -7.06 -16.71 -10.90
C THR A 11 -7.59 -17.08 -9.50
N ILE A 12 -7.73 -18.37 -9.20
CA ILE A 12 -8.17 -18.83 -7.87
C ILE A 12 -7.13 -18.48 -6.80
N ALA A 13 -5.83 -18.66 -7.08
CA ALA A 13 -4.76 -18.34 -6.15
C ALA A 13 -4.73 -16.83 -5.85
N ASN A 14 -4.92 -15.98 -6.86
CA ASN A 14 -5.04 -14.55 -6.70
C ASN A 14 -6.28 -14.13 -5.90
N ASP A 15 -7.41 -14.80 -6.09
CA ASP A 15 -8.62 -14.53 -5.31
C ASP A 15 -8.42 -14.89 -3.84
N ASN A 16 -7.86 -16.05 -3.55
CA ASN A 16 -7.52 -16.49 -2.18
C ASN A 16 -6.52 -15.56 -1.50
N ARG A 17 -5.49 -15.13 -2.22
CA ARG A 17 -4.50 -14.18 -1.72
C ARG A 17 -5.15 -12.85 -1.36
N ASN A 18 -5.98 -12.31 -2.23
CA ASN A 18 -6.70 -11.05 -2.01
C ASN A 18 -7.71 -11.14 -0.85
N ARG A 19 -8.39 -12.27 -0.70
CA ARG A 19 -9.27 -12.52 0.46
C ARG A 19 -8.50 -12.53 1.78
N LEU A 20 -7.32 -13.15 1.81
CA LEU A 20 -6.43 -13.14 2.97
C LEU A 20 -5.95 -11.73 3.32
N LEU A 21 -5.56 -10.93 2.33
CA LEU A 21 -5.14 -9.54 2.55
C LEU A 21 -6.28 -8.67 3.10
N ARG A 22 -7.50 -8.80 2.59
CA ARG A 22 -8.67 -8.09 3.13
C ARG A 22 -8.98 -8.51 4.57
N ALA A 23 -9.00 -9.82 4.84
CA ALA A 23 -9.20 -10.33 6.19
C ALA A 23 -8.11 -9.84 7.16
N ALA A 24 -6.86 -9.74 6.70
CA ALA A 24 -5.76 -9.19 7.50
C ALA A 24 -6.04 -7.74 7.89
N VAL A 25 -6.44 -6.88 6.94
CA VAL A 25 -6.79 -5.48 7.23
C VAL A 25 -7.90 -5.40 8.27
N GLU A 26 -9.00 -6.15 8.10
CA GLU A 26 -10.13 -6.16 9.02
C GLU A 26 -9.70 -6.58 10.45
N VAL A 27 -8.97 -7.69 10.57
CA VAL A 27 -8.51 -8.21 11.86
C VAL A 27 -7.50 -7.25 12.51
N PHE A 28 -6.59 -6.65 11.73
CA PHE A 28 -5.66 -5.66 12.27
C PHE A 28 -6.37 -4.40 12.78
N MET A 29 -7.43 -3.98 12.13
CA MET A 29 -8.24 -2.85 12.60
C MET A 29 -8.96 -3.15 13.91
N GLU A 30 -9.47 -4.37 14.07
CA GLU A 30 -10.20 -4.78 15.28
C GLU A 30 -9.29 -5.09 16.46
N GLU A 31 -8.21 -5.79 16.24
CA GLU A 31 -7.37 -6.42 17.28
C GLU A 31 -5.94 -5.84 17.35
N GLY A 32 -5.58 -4.97 16.39
CA GLY A 32 -4.22 -4.46 16.26
C GLY A 32 -3.22 -5.51 15.79
N TYR A 33 -1.92 -5.18 15.94
CA TYR A 33 -0.82 -6.06 15.50
C TYR A 33 -0.70 -7.36 16.32
N GLY A 34 -1.30 -7.42 17.50
CA GLY A 34 -1.38 -8.63 18.33
C GLY A 34 -2.21 -9.76 17.72
N ALA A 35 -3.00 -9.49 16.68
CA ALA A 35 -3.79 -10.48 15.97
C ALA A 35 -2.95 -11.66 15.46
N SER A 36 -3.46 -12.88 15.63
CA SER A 36 -2.77 -14.09 15.19
C SER A 36 -3.02 -14.41 13.72
N MET A 37 -2.08 -15.13 13.10
CA MET A 37 -2.27 -15.66 11.75
C MET A 37 -3.49 -16.59 11.66
N ASP A 38 -3.77 -17.37 12.72
CA ASP A 38 -4.95 -18.25 12.79
C ASP A 38 -6.26 -17.44 12.78
N ARG A 39 -6.29 -16.32 13.46
CA ARG A 39 -7.44 -15.41 13.46
C ARG A 39 -7.72 -14.84 12.08
N ILE A 40 -6.66 -14.48 11.35
CA ILE A 40 -6.76 -13.99 9.97
C ILE A 40 -7.26 -15.08 9.01
N ALA A 41 -6.70 -16.29 9.09
CA ALA A 41 -7.16 -17.43 8.29
C ALA A 41 -8.64 -17.73 8.53
N SER A 42 -9.06 -17.75 9.80
CA SER A 42 -10.47 -17.94 10.19
C SER A 42 -11.38 -16.85 9.63
N ARG A 43 -11.00 -15.59 9.71
CA ARG A 43 -11.73 -14.45 9.13
C ARG A 43 -11.85 -14.56 7.61
N ALA A 44 -10.83 -15.02 6.92
CA ALA A 44 -10.84 -15.27 5.48
C ALA A 44 -11.67 -16.52 5.08
N GLY A 45 -12.09 -17.34 6.05
CA GLY A 45 -12.75 -18.64 5.80
C GLY A 45 -11.81 -19.65 5.14
N MET A 46 -10.54 -19.64 5.52
CA MET A 46 -9.49 -20.50 4.94
C MET A 46 -8.75 -21.29 6.02
N ALA A 47 -8.19 -22.43 5.61
CA ALA A 47 -7.32 -23.21 6.46
C ALA A 47 -6.01 -22.46 6.75
N ARG A 48 -5.45 -22.65 7.96
CA ARG A 48 -4.15 -22.10 8.36
C ARG A 48 -3.04 -22.40 7.34
N GLN A 49 -3.01 -23.63 6.81
CA GLN A 49 -2.02 -24.03 5.82
C GLN A 49 -2.12 -23.20 4.52
N THR A 50 -3.34 -22.84 4.11
CA THR A 50 -3.55 -21.99 2.94
C THR A 50 -2.95 -20.61 3.16
N LEU A 51 -3.12 -20.01 4.34
CA LEU A 51 -2.50 -18.74 4.69
C LEU A 51 -0.96 -18.83 4.63
N TYR A 52 -0.37 -19.85 5.25
CA TYR A 52 1.10 -20.02 5.25
C TYR A 52 1.68 -20.40 3.88
N ASN A 53 0.89 -20.93 2.97
CA ASN A 53 1.31 -21.12 1.59
C ASN A 53 1.46 -19.79 0.82
N HIS A 54 0.73 -18.76 1.21
CA HIS A 54 0.80 -17.43 0.59
C HIS A 54 1.75 -16.47 1.31
N PHE A 55 1.84 -16.57 2.64
CA PHE A 55 2.60 -15.64 3.48
C PHE A 55 3.38 -16.41 4.55
N ALA A 56 4.69 -16.33 4.50
CA ALA A 56 5.56 -17.07 5.42
C ALA A 56 5.39 -16.64 6.88
N CYS A 57 5.12 -15.36 7.11
CA CYS A 57 4.96 -14.80 8.45
C CYS A 57 4.05 -13.56 8.43
N LYS A 58 3.78 -13.04 9.62
CA LYS A 58 2.96 -11.83 9.80
C LYS A 58 3.59 -10.60 9.15
N ASN A 59 4.91 -10.45 9.18
CA ASN A 59 5.61 -9.34 8.55
C ASN A 59 5.39 -9.34 7.03
N ASP A 60 5.46 -10.51 6.39
CA ASP A 60 5.20 -10.64 4.96
C ASP A 60 3.77 -10.22 4.62
N LEU A 61 2.80 -10.68 5.41
CA LEU A 61 1.39 -10.34 5.22
C LEU A 61 1.14 -8.83 5.34
N PHE A 62 1.69 -8.18 6.37
CA PHE A 62 1.55 -6.74 6.57
C PHE A 62 2.24 -5.92 5.48
N SER A 63 3.45 -6.31 5.09
CA SER A 63 4.17 -5.63 4.00
C SER A 63 3.43 -5.77 2.67
N GLU A 64 2.74 -6.88 2.43
CA GLU A 64 1.91 -7.06 1.24
C GLU A 64 0.61 -6.24 1.28
N VAL A 65 0.02 -6.02 2.45
CA VAL A 65 -1.09 -5.05 2.60
C VAL A 65 -0.63 -3.65 2.22
N ALA A 66 0.56 -3.24 2.68
CA ALA A 66 1.15 -1.96 2.30
C ALA A 66 1.44 -1.86 0.80
N HIS A 67 1.99 -2.93 0.20
CA HIS A 67 2.22 -3.03 -1.23
C HIS A 67 0.93 -2.92 -2.05
N MET A 68 -0.11 -3.62 -1.65
CA MET A 68 -1.42 -3.55 -2.31
C MET A 68 -1.99 -2.13 -2.29
N THR A 69 -1.86 -1.43 -1.17
CA THR A 69 -2.29 -0.04 -1.03
C THR A 69 -1.47 0.89 -1.93
N ALA A 70 -0.15 0.76 -1.93
CA ALA A 70 0.73 1.53 -2.81
C ALA A 70 0.41 1.28 -4.30
N SER A 71 0.20 0.02 -4.70
CA SER A 71 -0.15 -0.34 -6.07
C SER A 71 -1.46 0.31 -6.52
N ALA A 72 -2.47 0.35 -5.64
CA ALA A 72 -3.75 1.01 -5.93
C ALA A 72 -3.59 2.54 -6.13
N ILE A 73 -2.65 3.17 -5.43
CA ILE A 73 -2.32 4.59 -5.61
C ILE A 73 -1.57 4.79 -6.94
N LEU A 74 -0.61 3.93 -7.23
CA LEU A 74 0.33 4.09 -8.35
C LEU A 74 -0.29 3.87 -9.73
N VAL A 75 -1.40 3.14 -9.85
CA VAL A 75 -2.19 3.03 -11.09
C VAL A 75 -2.54 4.41 -11.66
N SER A 76 -2.69 5.44 -10.82
CA SER A 76 -2.98 6.81 -11.26
C SER A 76 -1.83 7.49 -12.04
N LEU A 77 -0.60 6.97 -11.92
CA LEU A 77 0.58 7.46 -12.62
C LEU A 77 0.88 6.68 -13.91
N GLU A 78 0.07 5.68 -14.25
CA GLU A 78 0.22 4.91 -15.48
C GLU A 78 -0.33 5.70 -16.68
N GLY A 79 0.37 5.57 -17.82
CA GLY A 79 0.02 6.24 -19.07
C GLY A 79 0.99 7.37 -19.45
N ASP A 80 0.67 8.11 -20.51
CA ASP A 80 1.53 9.13 -21.06
C ASP A 80 1.59 10.39 -20.18
N ALA A 81 2.78 10.96 -20.06
CA ALA A 81 3.03 12.20 -19.33
C ALA A 81 2.46 13.48 -20.01
N GLU A 82 1.81 13.35 -21.16
CA GLU A 82 1.22 14.49 -21.90
C GLU A 82 0.16 15.23 -21.08
N ASN A 83 -0.50 14.56 -20.12
CA ASN A 83 -1.47 15.18 -19.22
C ASN A 83 -1.07 15.02 -17.75
N ILE A 84 0.08 15.57 -17.39
CA ILE A 84 0.65 15.50 -16.05
C ILE A 84 -0.30 16.03 -14.96
N ARG A 85 -1.05 17.09 -15.26
CA ARG A 85 -2.00 17.69 -14.30
C ARG A 85 -3.07 16.67 -13.88
N GLU A 86 -3.63 15.94 -14.82
CA GLU A 86 -4.65 14.93 -14.54
C GLU A 86 -4.07 13.75 -13.74
N HIS A 87 -2.88 13.26 -14.12
CA HIS A 87 -2.19 12.21 -13.38
C HIS A 87 -1.94 12.61 -11.92
N LEU A 88 -1.42 13.83 -11.68
CA LEU A 88 -1.13 14.31 -10.33
C LEU A 88 -2.42 14.56 -9.51
N LEU A 89 -3.50 15.03 -10.13
CA LEU A 89 -4.79 15.17 -9.45
C LEU A 89 -5.37 13.82 -9.06
N ARG A 90 -5.34 12.83 -9.95
CA ARG A 90 -5.78 11.46 -9.63
C ARG A 90 -4.91 10.82 -8.55
N PHE A 91 -3.59 10.95 -8.68
CA PHE A 91 -2.65 10.47 -7.67
C PHE A 91 -2.96 11.06 -6.29
N GLY A 92 -3.06 12.38 -6.20
CA GLY A 92 -3.35 13.07 -4.94
C GLY A 92 -4.70 12.67 -4.34
N THR A 93 -5.72 12.53 -5.17
CA THR A 93 -7.06 12.09 -4.72
C THR A 93 -7.01 10.68 -4.16
N ILE A 94 -6.39 9.72 -4.87
CA ILE A 94 -6.33 8.32 -4.43
C ILE A 94 -5.41 8.18 -3.21
N LEU A 95 -4.26 8.86 -3.20
CA LEU A 95 -3.37 8.89 -2.03
C LEU A 95 -4.13 9.31 -0.77
N ARG A 96 -4.83 10.45 -0.82
CA ARG A 96 -5.61 10.96 0.31
C ARG A 96 -6.74 9.99 0.72
N GLN A 97 -7.46 9.43 -0.24
CA GLN A 97 -8.51 8.45 0.04
C GLN A 97 -7.96 7.21 0.77
N LYS A 98 -6.78 6.72 0.38
CA LYS A 98 -6.18 5.52 0.98
C LYS A 98 -5.51 5.80 2.32
N SER A 99 -4.83 6.94 2.46
CA SER A 99 -4.09 7.27 3.69
C SER A 99 -4.96 7.87 4.80
N LEU A 100 -6.04 8.57 4.43
CA LEU A 100 -6.90 9.29 5.38
C LEU A 100 -8.24 8.60 5.67
N CYS A 101 -8.56 7.47 5.03
CA CYS A 101 -9.72 6.67 5.40
C CYS A 101 -9.50 6.03 6.79
N THR A 102 -10.59 5.55 7.37
CA THR A 102 -10.57 4.90 8.71
C THR A 102 -9.54 3.78 8.78
N GLU A 103 -9.48 2.94 7.75
CA GLU A 103 -8.53 1.83 7.62
C GLU A 103 -7.09 2.30 7.54
N GLY A 104 -6.81 3.28 6.67
CA GLY A 104 -5.46 3.85 6.50
C GLY A 104 -4.93 4.48 7.79
N LEU A 105 -5.75 5.26 8.48
CA LEU A 105 -5.40 5.87 9.77
C LEU A 105 -5.21 4.82 10.87
N ALA A 106 -6.07 3.79 10.94
CA ALA A 106 -5.94 2.71 11.91
C ALA A 106 -4.66 1.88 11.69
N MET A 107 -4.35 1.55 10.43
CA MET A 107 -3.10 0.85 10.07
C MET A 107 -1.87 1.69 10.43
N PHE A 108 -1.86 2.97 10.11
CA PHE A 108 -0.75 3.86 10.45
C PHE A 108 -0.58 4.01 11.97
N ARG A 109 -1.67 4.16 12.71
CA ARG A 109 -1.67 4.22 14.18
C ARG A 109 -1.12 2.94 14.78
N GLY A 110 -1.61 1.79 14.35
CA GLY A 110 -1.16 0.48 14.83
C GLY A 110 0.31 0.23 14.55
N LEU A 111 0.77 0.51 13.31
CA LEU A 111 2.17 0.39 12.94
C LEU A 111 3.06 1.32 13.77
N SER A 112 2.66 2.60 13.91
CA SER A 112 3.44 3.58 14.67
C SER A 112 3.58 3.20 16.15
N ALA A 113 2.52 2.63 16.75
CA ALA A 113 2.54 2.16 18.13
C ALA A 113 3.49 0.97 18.32
N GLU A 114 3.61 0.09 17.35
CA GLU A 114 4.39 -1.15 17.43
C GLU A 114 5.77 -1.06 16.77
N ALA A 115 6.06 0.01 16.02
CA ALA A 115 7.31 0.16 15.25
C ALA A 115 8.57 0.01 16.11
N HIS A 116 8.55 0.54 17.33
CA HIS A 116 9.67 0.42 18.25
C HIS A 116 9.89 -1.02 18.75
N ARG A 117 8.81 -1.77 18.88
CA ARG A 117 8.84 -3.16 19.32
C ARG A 117 9.16 -4.13 18.19
N PHE A 118 8.74 -3.80 16.97
CA PHE A 118 8.89 -4.62 15.77
C PHE A 118 9.52 -3.82 14.61
N PRO A 119 10.81 -3.43 14.73
CA PRO A 119 11.47 -2.57 13.74
C PRO A 119 11.53 -3.19 12.35
N ASP A 120 11.72 -4.51 12.24
CA ASP A 120 11.77 -5.21 10.94
C ASP A 120 10.43 -5.15 10.21
N LEU A 121 9.31 -5.23 10.95
CA LEU A 121 7.98 -5.03 10.39
C LEU A 121 7.82 -3.59 9.87
N ALA A 122 8.18 -2.61 10.69
CA ALA A 122 8.04 -1.21 10.34
C ALA A 122 8.84 -0.88 9.07
N LEU A 123 10.07 -1.40 8.96
CA LEU A 123 10.89 -1.24 7.76
C LEU A 123 10.27 -1.93 6.54
N ALA A 124 9.78 -3.16 6.67
CA ALA A 124 9.15 -3.89 5.57
C ALA A 124 7.90 -3.17 5.04
N VAL A 125 7.06 -2.63 5.93
CA VAL A 125 5.87 -1.84 5.56
C VAL A 125 6.29 -0.52 4.91
N LEU A 126 7.28 0.17 5.46
CA LEU A 126 7.81 1.42 4.90
C LEU A 126 8.31 1.21 3.46
N GLU A 127 9.12 0.18 3.23
CA GLU A 127 9.68 -0.12 1.90
C GLU A 127 8.61 -0.45 0.87
N LYS A 128 7.66 -1.33 1.23
CA LYS A 128 6.63 -1.84 0.31
C LYS A 128 5.47 -0.86 0.08
N GLY A 129 5.25 0.08 0.98
CA GLY A 129 4.18 1.07 0.89
C GLY A 129 4.70 2.48 0.58
N PRO A 130 4.95 3.31 1.58
CA PRO A 130 5.31 4.73 1.39
C PRO A 130 6.55 4.95 0.53
N GLU A 131 7.62 4.17 0.74
CA GLU A 131 8.87 4.32 0.00
C GLU A 131 8.70 3.91 -1.48
N GLN A 132 7.95 2.86 -1.76
CA GLN A 132 7.59 2.48 -3.12
C GLN A 132 6.78 3.58 -3.81
N THR A 133 5.81 4.16 -3.12
CA THR A 133 5.00 5.27 -3.63
C THR A 133 5.86 6.48 -3.97
N ALA A 134 6.75 6.88 -3.06
CA ALA A 134 7.65 8.01 -3.26
C ALA A 134 8.63 7.77 -4.42
N ARG A 135 9.20 6.58 -4.54
CA ARG A 135 10.12 6.21 -5.62
C ARG A 135 9.44 6.27 -6.99
N ARG A 136 8.25 5.69 -7.13
CA ARG A 136 7.51 5.69 -8.41
C ARG A 136 7.04 7.10 -8.80
N LEU A 137 6.62 7.91 -7.84
CA LEU A 137 6.32 9.32 -8.10
C LEU A 137 7.58 10.08 -8.52
N THR A 138 8.73 9.81 -7.90
CA THR A 138 10.02 10.39 -8.28
C THR A 138 10.36 10.07 -9.74
N GLU A 139 10.22 8.82 -10.16
CA GLU A 139 10.47 8.37 -11.54
C GLU A 139 9.53 9.10 -12.53
N PHE A 140 8.24 9.20 -12.19
CA PHE A 140 7.25 9.91 -12.99
C PHE A 140 7.58 11.40 -13.15
N LEU A 141 7.94 12.08 -12.06
CA LEU A 141 8.32 13.49 -12.10
C LEU A 141 9.63 13.72 -12.85
N ALA A 142 10.62 12.85 -12.69
CA ALA A 142 11.90 12.91 -13.41
C ALA A 142 11.67 12.84 -14.93
N LEU A 143 10.82 11.92 -15.38
CA LEU A 143 10.47 11.80 -16.80
C LEU A 143 9.81 13.09 -17.31
N ALA A 144 8.84 13.63 -16.59
CA ALA A 144 8.17 14.88 -16.96
C ALA A 144 9.11 16.10 -17.00
N MET A 145 10.12 16.13 -16.12
CA MET A 145 11.18 17.13 -16.14
C MET A 145 12.10 16.98 -17.35
N ASP A 146 12.46 15.74 -17.72
CA ASP A 146 13.31 15.46 -18.88
C ASP A 146 12.60 15.76 -20.20
N GLU A 147 11.30 15.56 -20.29
CA GLU A 147 10.46 15.92 -21.41
C GLU A 147 10.12 17.43 -21.49
N GLY A 148 10.50 18.21 -20.47
CA GLY A 148 10.25 19.65 -20.40
C GLY A 148 8.81 20.03 -20.03
N THR A 149 7.99 19.06 -19.61
CA THR A 149 6.60 19.29 -19.13
C THR A 149 6.60 19.94 -17.74
N LEU A 150 7.61 19.65 -16.94
CA LEU A 150 7.88 20.30 -15.66
C LEU A 150 9.23 21.01 -15.68
N MET A 151 9.32 22.07 -14.89
CA MET A 151 10.58 22.75 -14.61
C MET A 151 11.54 21.78 -13.89
N ARG A 152 12.83 21.82 -14.27
CA ARG A 152 13.86 20.97 -13.66
C ARG A 152 14.07 21.34 -12.19
N ASP A 153 14.04 20.32 -11.35
CA ASP A 153 14.34 20.37 -9.92
C ASP A 153 14.82 18.98 -9.48
N ASP A 154 15.06 18.77 -8.18
CA ASP A 154 15.28 17.45 -7.61
C ASP A 154 13.95 16.68 -7.57
N PRO A 155 13.77 15.64 -8.41
CA PRO A 155 12.50 14.94 -8.51
C PRO A 155 12.14 14.19 -7.23
N ARG A 156 13.12 13.74 -6.44
CA ARG A 156 12.88 13.08 -5.14
C ARG A 156 12.35 14.07 -4.11
N PHE A 157 12.97 15.23 -4.02
CA PHE A 157 12.52 16.29 -3.12
C PHE A 157 11.10 16.74 -3.45
N VAL A 158 10.80 16.95 -4.75
CA VAL A 158 9.45 17.35 -5.21
C VAL A 158 8.43 16.26 -4.89
N ALA A 159 8.75 14.97 -5.08
CA ALA A 159 7.87 13.85 -4.75
C ALA A 159 7.54 13.80 -3.25
N GLU A 160 8.54 13.89 -2.39
CA GLU A 160 8.36 13.87 -0.94
C GLU A 160 7.59 15.09 -0.44
N MET A 161 7.88 16.26 -0.99
CA MET A 161 7.13 17.48 -0.67
C MET A 161 5.65 17.34 -1.06
N LEU A 162 5.35 16.85 -2.26
CA LEU A 162 3.97 16.65 -2.71
C LEU A 162 3.21 15.66 -1.81
N ILE A 163 3.80 14.51 -1.50
CA ILE A 163 3.20 13.52 -0.60
C ILE A 163 2.95 14.14 0.77
N SER A 164 3.93 14.85 1.32
CA SER A 164 3.82 15.50 2.63
C SER A 164 2.73 16.56 2.67
N MET A 165 2.56 17.35 1.60
CA MET A 165 1.51 18.35 1.50
C MET A 165 0.11 17.71 1.40
N LEU A 166 -0.01 16.58 0.71
CA LEU A 166 -1.29 15.90 0.51
C LEU A 166 -1.81 15.22 1.78
N ASP A 167 -0.92 14.66 2.59
CA ASP A 167 -1.27 13.96 3.83
C ASP A 167 -1.24 14.87 5.07
N GLY A 168 -0.24 15.64 5.21
CA GLY A 168 0.06 16.69 6.16
C GLY A 168 -0.78 16.75 7.45
N PHE A 169 -1.39 17.89 7.66
CA PHE A 169 -2.22 18.14 8.85
C PHE A 169 -3.48 17.28 8.94
N ASP A 170 -4.02 16.82 7.82
CA ASP A 170 -5.23 16.00 7.83
C ASP A 170 -4.97 14.62 8.41
N ARG A 171 -3.77 14.05 8.17
CA ARG A 171 -3.35 12.84 8.87
C ARG A 171 -3.24 13.08 10.38
N THR A 172 -2.60 14.17 10.80
CA THR A 172 -2.48 14.51 12.21
C THR A 172 -3.85 14.66 12.88
N ARG A 173 -4.79 15.38 12.24
CA ARG A 173 -6.17 15.50 12.71
C ARG A 173 -6.85 14.15 12.82
N GLY A 174 -6.74 13.31 11.80
CA GLY A 174 -7.37 11.99 11.80
C GLY A 174 -6.79 11.01 12.84
N LEU A 175 -5.51 11.18 13.23
CA LEU A 175 -4.88 10.36 14.26
C LEU A 175 -5.25 10.80 15.68
N LEU A 176 -5.49 12.08 15.88
CA LEU A 176 -5.74 12.65 17.22
C LEU A 176 -7.24 12.80 17.54
N GLY A 177 -8.12 12.58 16.59
CA GLY A 177 -9.60 12.68 16.74
C GLY A 177 -10.15 13.83 15.98
#